data_67ff955faf64947bb50a9a11ac7038c0
#
_entry.id   67ff955faf64947bb50a9a11ac7038c0
#
_cell.length_a   1.000
_cell.length_b   1.000
_cell.length_c   1.000
_cell.angle_alpha   90.00
_cell.angle_beta   90.00
_cell.angle_gamma   90.00
#
_symmetry.space_group_name_H-M   'P 1'
#
loop_
_entity.id
_entity.type
_entity.pdbx_description
1 polymer ?
#
loop_
_entity_poly.entity_id
_entity_poly.type
_entity_poly.pdbx_seq_one_letter_code
_entity_poly.pdbx_strand_id
1 'polypeptide(L)'
;MCIRDRCCISPSSTILHYSVFKDYGKFDESLKACEDYDLWLRYCAFEKTHFLGEQLTIKNGGHSDQLSQLYWGMDRFRIYSLEKLLQNKNLSRSNYQLTLTELIRKLKILMGGSIKRGNIELAEELNKKIIHFQGLLEDE
;
A
#
# COMPACT_ATOMS: atom_id res chain seq x y z
N MET A 1 -3.76 3.15 -14.29
CA MET A 1 -4.20 2.38 -13.10
C MET A 1 -3.29 2.73 -11.94
N CYS A 2 -3.83 3.12 -10.79
CA CYS A 2 -3.01 3.60 -9.67
C CYS A 2 -2.66 2.43 -8.74
N ILE A 3 -1.40 2.09 -8.64
CA ILE A 3 -0.91 1.00 -7.79
C ILE A 3 -1.16 1.27 -6.29
N ARG A 4 -1.29 2.55 -5.92
CA ARG A 4 -1.59 2.98 -4.55
C ARG A 4 -2.95 2.50 -4.07
N ASP A 5 -3.93 2.37 -4.95
CA ASP A 5 -5.28 1.93 -4.60
C ASP A 5 -5.34 0.41 -4.36
N ARG A 6 -4.80 -0.37 -5.28
CA ARG A 6 -4.81 -1.84 -5.21
C ARG A 6 -3.48 -2.41 -5.65
N CYS A 7 -2.99 -3.41 -4.93
CA CYS A 7 -1.88 -4.21 -5.43
C CYS A 7 -2.37 -5.08 -6.58
N CYS A 8 -2.12 -4.61 -7.80
CA CYS A 8 -2.50 -5.32 -9.03
C CYS A 8 -1.31 -6.04 -9.67
N ILE A 9 -0.11 -5.85 -9.15
CA ILE A 9 1.12 -6.49 -9.60
C ILE A 9 1.40 -7.66 -8.67
N SER A 10 1.20 -8.87 -9.17
CA SER A 10 1.56 -10.08 -8.42
C SER A 10 3.05 -10.38 -8.62
N PRO A 11 3.83 -10.65 -7.57
CA PRO A 11 5.24 -11.03 -7.70
C PRO A 11 5.45 -12.21 -8.64
N SER A 12 4.54 -13.20 -8.62
CA SER A 12 4.59 -14.38 -9.48
C SER A 12 4.36 -14.12 -10.98
N SER A 13 3.89 -12.92 -11.34
CA SER A 13 3.69 -12.51 -12.73
C SER A 13 4.56 -11.33 -13.13
N THR A 14 5.68 -11.13 -12.45
CA THR A 14 6.55 -9.97 -12.64
C THR A 14 7.98 -10.40 -12.92
N ILE A 15 8.60 -9.74 -13.89
CA ILE A 15 10.03 -9.85 -14.15
C ILE A 15 10.66 -8.51 -13.75
N LEU A 16 11.67 -8.56 -12.88
CA LEU A 16 12.41 -7.40 -12.42
C LEU A 16 13.88 -7.50 -12.77
N HIS A 17 14.47 -6.38 -13.19
CA HIS A 17 15.91 -6.28 -13.23
C HIS A 17 16.44 -6.20 -11.79
N TYR A 18 17.59 -6.84 -11.52
CA TYR A 18 18.17 -6.92 -10.17
C TYR A 18 18.47 -5.54 -9.54
N SER A 19 18.76 -4.52 -10.37
CA SER A 19 18.98 -3.16 -9.88
C SER A 19 17.81 -2.60 -9.08
N VAL A 20 16.58 -3.05 -9.31
CA VAL A 20 15.40 -2.62 -8.53
C VAL A 20 15.61 -2.87 -7.05
N PHE A 21 16.15 -4.03 -6.69
CA PHE A 21 16.43 -4.35 -5.28
C PHE A 21 17.60 -3.56 -4.71
N LYS A 22 18.54 -3.14 -5.56
CA LYS A 22 19.66 -2.29 -5.16
C LYS A 22 19.22 -0.85 -4.92
N ASP A 23 18.37 -0.32 -5.80
CA ASP A 23 18.00 1.09 -5.83
C ASP A 23 16.80 1.39 -4.89
N TYR A 24 15.84 0.47 -4.80
CA TYR A 24 14.60 0.62 -4.02
C TYR A 24 14.50 -0.29 -2.80
N GLY A 25 15.51 -1.14 -2.55
CA GLY A 25 15.54 -2.10 -1.45
C GLY A 25 14.73 -3.37 -1.75
N LYS A 26 14.89 -4.36 -0.88
CA LYS A 26 14.19 -5.65 -0.95
C LYS A 26 12.79 -5.56 -0.35
N PHE A 27 12.09 -6.70 -0.29
CA PHE A 27 10.86 -6.83 0.47
C PHE A 27 11.09 -6.48 1.94
N ASP A 28 10.13 -5.80 2.55
CA ASP A 28 10.20 -5.44 3.96
C ASP A 28 9.79 -6.66 4.81
N GLU A 29 10.76 -7.32 5.42
CA GLU A 29 10.56 -8.53 6.22
C GLU A 29 9.78 -8.29 7.52
N SER A 30 9.58 -7.04 7.93
CA SER A 30 8.72 -6.69 9.06
C SER A 30 7.23 -6.80 8.73
N LEU A 31 6.89 -6.76 7.44
CA LEU A 31 5.53 -6.89 6.94
C LEU A 31 5.12 -8.36 6.85
N LYS A 32 4.13 -8.76 7.62
CA LYS A 32 3.55 -10.11 7.58
C LYS A 32 2.64 -10.34 6.36
N ALA A 33 2.23 -9.27 5.69
CA ALA A 33 1.44 -9.26 4.46
C ALA A 33 1.59 -7.92 3.76
N CYS A 34 1.25 -7.84 2.46
CA CYS A 34 1.40 -6.66 1.61
C CYS A 34 2.86 -6.19 1.44
N GLU A 35 3.84 -7.05 1.62
CA GLU A 35 5.26 -6.79 1.32
C GLU A 35 5.48 -6.46 -0.15
N ASP A 36 4.69 -7.06 -1.03
CA ASP A 36 4.64 -6.78 -2.45
C ASP A 36 4.13 -5.35 -2.72
N TYR A 37 3.04 -4.97 -2.05
CA TYR A 37 2.49 -3.62 -2.14
C TYR A 37 3.51 -2.56 -1.72
N ASP A 38 4.26 -2.76 -0.63
CA ASP A 38 5.32 -1.87 -0.17
C ASP A 38 6.43 -1.69 -1.21
N LEU A 39 6.91 -2.81 -1.79
CA LEU A 39 7.94 -2.76 -2.82
C LEU A 39 7.45 -2.01 -4.06
N TRP A 40 6.24 -2.31 -4.54
CA TRP A 40 5.69 -1.65 -5.72
C TRP A 40 5.43 -0.17 -5.51
N LEU A 41 5.02 0.25 -4.31
CA LEU A 41 4.89 1.67 -3.98
C LEU A 41 6.23 2.40 -4.11
N ARG A 42 7.29 1.84 -3.52
CA ARG A 42 8.65 2.43 -3.57
C ARG A 42 9.17 2.50 -4.99
N TYR A 43 8.97 1.47 -5.78
CA TYR A 43 9.42 1.42 -7.17
C TYR A 43 8.58 2.33 -8.08
N CYS A 44 7.27 2.16 -8.12
CA CYS A 44 6.40 2.87 -9.06
C CYS A 44 6.17 4.35 -8.72
N ALA A 45 6.65 4.82 -7.56
CA ALA A 45 6.69 6.24 -7.25
C ALA A 45 7.72 7.00 -8.13
N PHE A 46 8.71 6.30 -8.67
CA PHE A 46 9.82 6.89 -9.42
C PHE A 46 9.97 6.30 -10.82
N GLU A 47 9.55 5.05 -11.02
CA GLU A 47 9.80 4.31 -12.25
C GLU A 47 8.51 3.90 -12.95
N LYS A 48 8.63 3.66 -14.25
CA LYS A 48 7.53 3.15 -15.08
C LYS A 48 7.59 1.61 -15.15
N THR A 49 6.42 1.00 -15.17
CA THR A 49 6.25 -0.43 -15.44
C THR A 49 5.77 -0.64 -16.86
N HIS A 50 6.25 -1.70 -17.51
CA HIS A 50 5.71 -2.16 -18.77
C HIS A 50 4.71 -3.28 -18.52
N PHE A 51 3.59 -3.24 -19.24
CA PHE A 51 2.57 -4.27 -19.16
C PHE A 51 2.60 -5.11 -20.45
N LEU A 52 2.75 -6.42 -20.27
CA LEU A 52 2.58 -7.39 -21.36
C LEU A 52 1.10 -7.77 -21.41
N GLY A 53 0.46 -7.53 -22.57
CA GLY A 53 -0.96 -7.82 -22.77
C GLY A 53 -1.28 -9.32 -22.94
N GLU A 54 -0.28 -10.17 -23.02
CA GLU A 54 -0.42 -11.61 -23.18
C GLU A 54 -0.73 -12.29 -21.84
N GLN A 55 -1.60 -13.28 -21.85
CA GLN A 55 -1.96 -14.06 -20.66
C GLN A 55 -0.93 -15.17 -20.42
N LEU A 56 0.17 -14.83 -19.75
CA LEU A 56 1.29 -15.73 -19.50
C LEU A 56 1.23 -16.44 -18.14
N THR A 57 0.26 -16.09 -17.29
CA THR A 57 0.16 -16.63 -15.92
C THR A 57 -1.28 -17.07 -15.61
N ILE A 58 -1.44 -18.29 -15.13
CA ILE A 58 -2.71 -18.80 -14.59
C ILE A 58 -2.63 -18.69 -13.07
N LYS A 59 -3.56 -17.95 -12.49
CA LYS A 59 -3.65 -17.77 -11.04
C LYS A 59 -4.78 -18.61 -10.47
N ASN A 60 -4.45 -19.65 -9.73
CA ASN A 60 -5.40 -20.43 -8.95
C ASN A 60 -5.59 -19.76 -7.57
N GLY A 61 -6.85 -19.43 -7.24
CA GLY A 61 -7.20 -18.83 -5.95
C GLY A 61 -7.90 -19.83 -5.03
N GLY A 62 -8.13 -19.44 -3.77
CA GLY A 62 -8.95 -20.23 -2.84
C GLY A 62 -8.18 -21.19 -1.93
N HIS A 63 -6.86 -21.10 -1.89
CA HIS A 63 -6.05 -21.89 -0.95
C HIS A 63 -6.23 -21.38 0.49
N SER A 64 -6.25 -22.31 1.46
CA SER A 64 -6.45 -22.01 2.88
C SER A 64 -5.31 -21.21 3.52
N ASP A 65 -4.14 -21.22 2.89
CA ASP A 65 -2.91 -20.51 3.31
C ASP A 65 -2.77 -19.10 2.73
N GLN A 66 -3.82 -18.58 2.07
CA GLN A 66 -3.78 -17.21 1.54
C GLN A 66 -3.63 -16.18 2.67
N LEU A 67 -2.57 -15.35 2.59
CA LEU A 67 -2.27 -14.31 3.57
C LEU A 67 -3.46 -13.35 3.82
N SER A 68 -4.28 -13.11 2.79
CA SER A 68 -5.48 -12.27 2.91
C SER A 68 -6.58 -12.90 3.79
N GLN A 69 -6.53 -14.21 4.05
CA GLN A 69 -7.43 -14.91 4.97
C GLN A 69 -6.84 -15.03 6.37
N LEU A 70 -5.50 -15.12 6.47
CA LEU A 70 -4.79 -15.24 7.75
C LEU A 70 -4.79 -13.94 8.57
N TYR A 71 -4.75 -12.80 7.89
CA TYR A 71 -4.64 -11.50 8.57
C TYR A 71 -5.88 -10.63 8.35
N TRP A 72 -6.52 -10.24 9.47
CA TRP A 72 -7.60 -9.26 9.41
C TRP A 72 -7.06 -7.86 9.07
N GLY A 73 -7.87 -7.07 8.38
CA GLY A 73 -7.57 -5.66 8.16
C GLY A 73 -6.29 -5.43 7.34
N MET A 74 -6.19 -6.01 6.16
CA MET A 74 -5.04 -5.86 5.24
C MET A 74 -4.62 -4.40 5.03
N ASP A 75 -5.56 -3.46 5.17
CA ASP A 75 -5.27 -2.04 5.03
C ASP A 75 -4.35 -1.50 6.13
N ARG A 76 -4.16 -2.19 7.26
CA ARG A 76 -3.14 -1.83 8.27
C ARG A 76 -1.73 -1.86 7.68
N PHE A 77 -1.41 -2.89 6.91
CA PHE A 77 -0.12 -3.05 6.27
C PHE A 77 0.05 -2.04 5.13
N ARG A 78 -1.02 -1.77 4.38
CA ARG A 78 -1.00 -0.76 3.30
C ARG A 78 -0.85 0.65 3.84
N ILE A 79 -1.50 0.98 4.96
CA ILE A 79 -1.34 2.26 5.67
C ILE A 79 0.11 2.45 6.07
N TYR A 80 0.73 1.44 6.69
CA TYR A 80 2.15 1.48 7.05
C TYR A 80 3.04 1.77 5.84
N SER A 81 2.82 1.09 4.72
CA SER A 81 3.60 1.29 3.49
C SER A 81 3.41 2.70 2.89
N LEU A 82 2.20 3.26 2.96
CA LEU A 82 1.92 4.62 2.50
C LEU A 82 2.56 5.67 3.41
N GLU A 83 2.48 5.50 4.74
CA GLU A 83 3.16 6.37 5.71
C GLU A 83 4.68 6.35 5.49
N LYS A 84 5.26 5.17 5.24
CA LYS A 84 6.68 4.98 4.91
C LYS A 84 7.06 5.69 3.61
N LEU A 85 6.22 5.61 2.57
CA LEU A 85 6.47 6.30 1.29
C LEU A 85 6.47 7.82 1.46
N LEU A 86 5.58 8.40 2.29
CA LEU A 86 5.53 9.84 2.56
C LEU A 86 6.79 10.39 3.22
N GLN A 87 7.59 9.54 3.88
CA GLN A 87 8.87 9.94 4.47
C GLN A 87 9.97 10.14 3.43
N ASN A 88 9.76 9.72 2.19
CA ASN A 88 10.74 9.84 1.13
C ASN A 88 10.80 11.28 0.61
N LYS A 89 11.88 11.99 0.92
CA LYS A 89 12.11 13.40 0.56
C LYS A 89 12.21 13.64 -0.96
N ASN A 90 12.44 12.59 -1.75
CA ASN A 90 12.54 12.68 -3.21
C ASN A 90 11.19 12.46 -3.90
N LEU A 91 10.12 12.23 -3.14
CA LEU A 91 8.79 12.03 -3.70
C LEU A 91 8.31 13.34 -4.35
N SER A 92 7.86 13.27 -5.61
CA SER A 92 7.33 14.45 -6.28
C SER A 92 6.07 14.95 -5.55
N ARG A 93 5.81 16.27 -5.62
CA ARG A 93 4.61 16.87 -5.02
C ARG A 93 3.33 16.16 -5.44
N SER A 94 3.19 15.86 -6.73
CA SER A 94 2.02 15.12 -7.24
C SER A 94 1.91 13.72 -6.63
N ASN A 95 3.00 12.97 -6.52
CA ASN A 95 2.99 11.65 -5.91
C ASN A 95 2.75 11.72 -4.39
N TYR A 96 3.24 12.76 -3.72
CA TYR A 96 2.98 13.02 -2.31
C TYR A 96 1.48 13.23 -2.05
N GLN A 97 0.84 14.15 -2.78
CA GLN A 97 -0.59 14.44 -2.67
C GLN A 97 -1.46 13.21 -2.96
N LEU A 98 -1.13 12.45 -4.02
CA LEU A 98 -1.83 11.22 -4.36
C LEU A 98 -1.65 10.14 -3.26
N THR A 99 -0.49 10.09 -2.63
CA THR A 99 -0.21 9.16 -1.53
C THR A 99 -0.98 9.55 -0.27
N LEU A 100 -1.04 10.84 0.07
CA LEU A 100 -1.87 11.35 1.17
C LEU A 100 -3.35 11.02 0.95
N THR A 101 -3.86 11.30 -0.25
CA THR A 101 -5.26 11.02 -0.58
C THR A 101 -5.60 9.53 -0.39
N GLU A 102 -4.74 8.64 -0.86
CA GLU A 102 -4.96 7.20 -0.70
C GLU A 102 -4.81 6.75 0.76
N LEU A 103 -3.85 7.30 1.49
CA LEU A 103 -3.65 7.04 2.92
C LEU A 103 -4.90 7.41 3.72
N ILE A 104 -5.44 8.60 3.52
CA ILE A 104 -6.67 9.06 4.17
C ILE A 104 -7.84 8.13 3.85
N ARG A 105 -7.96 7.70 2.58
CA ARG A 105 -9.00 6.75 2.14
C ARG A 105 -8.89 5.42 2.88
N LYS A 106 -7.67 4.85 2.99
CA LYS A 106 -7.42 3.59 3.71
C LYS A 106 -7.69 3.70 5.20
N LEU A 107 -7.27 4.80 5.83
CA LEU A 107 -7.55 5.08 7.24
C LEU A 107 -9.07 5.13 7.50
N LYS A 108 -9.85 5.79 6.65
CA LYS A 108 -11.32 5.85 6.77
C LYS A 108 -11.98 4.47 6.64
N ILE A 109 -11.50 3.63 5.72
CA ILE A 109 -12.00 2.25 5.57
C ILE A 109 -11.72 1.42 6.84
N LEU A 110 -10.48 1.49 7.34
CA LEU A 110 -10.08 0.75 8.54
C LEU A 110 -10.84 1.24 9.76
N MET A 111 -11.03 2.56 9.92
CA MET A 111 -11.81 3.17 10.98
C MET A 111 -13.27 2.70 10.96
N GLY A 112 -13.92 2.74 9.80
CA GLY A 112 -15.28 2.26 9.64
C GLY A 112 -15.44 0.77 9.99
N GLY A 113 -14.44 -0.04 9.63
CA GLY A 113 -14.37 -1.43 10.03
C GLY A 113 -14.17 -1.64 11.55
N SER A 114 -13.42 -0.75 12.20
CA SER A 114 -13.18 -0.77 13.64
C SER A 114 -14.45 -0.42 14.42
N ILE A 115 -15.16 0.61 14.00
CA ILE A 115 -16.46 1.01 14.57
C ILE A 115 -17.47 -0.15 14.51
N LYS A 116 -17.60 -0.78 13.32
CA LYS A 116 -18.52 -1.92 13.14
C LYS A 116 -18.23 -3.11 14.05
N ARG A 117 -16.99 -3.26 14.49
CA ARG A 117 -16.54 -4.32 15.41
C ARG A 117 -16.50 -3.89 16.88
N GLY A 118 -16.95 -2.67 17.20
CA GLY A 118 -16.94 -2.13 18.55
C GLY A 118 -15.55 -1.75 19.09
N ASN A 119 -14.53 -1.68 18.23
CA ASN A 119 -13.20 -1.25 18.64
C ASN A 119 -13.08 0.28 18.55
N ILE A 120 -13.62 0.95 19.57
CA ILE A 120 -13.73 2.41 19.61
C ILE A 120 -12.36 3.06 19.81
N GLU A 121 -11.49 2.48 20.65
CA GLU A 121 -10.14 3.00 20.88
C GLU A 121 -9.33 3.10 19.59
N LEU A 122 -9.31 2.03 18.80
CA LEU A 122 -8.65 2.05 17.49
C LEU A 122 -9.32 3.05 16.53
N ALA A 123 -10.64 3.19 16.56
CA ALA A 123 -11.34 4.15 15.72
C ALA A 123 -10.96 5.59 16.04
N GLU A 124 -10.81 5.93 17.32
CA GLU A 124 -10.35 7.25 17.76
C GLU A 124 -8.90 7.54 17.36
N GLU A 125 -8.01 6.55 17.51
CA GLU A 125 -6.62 6.66 17.05
C GLU A 125 -6.56 6.94 15.54
N LEU A 126 -7.30 6.16 14.75
CA LEU A 126 -7.35 6.33 13.29
C LEU A 126 -7.94 7.68 12.90
N ASN A 127 -8.94 8.18 13.63
CA ASN A 127 -9.51 9.50 13.39
C ASN A 127 -8.50 10.63 13.62
N LYS A 128 -7.67 10.54 14.66
CA LYS A 128 -6.57 11.50 14.89
C LYS A 128 -5.59 11.54 13.72
N LYS A 129 -5.21 10.36 13.19
CA LYS A 129 -4.36 10.26 12.00
C LYS A 129 -5.03 10.88 10.77
N ILE A 130 -6.32 10.63 10.55
CA ILE A 130 -7.08 11.22 9.42
C ILE A 130 -7.02 12.74 9.48
N ILE A 131 -7.32 13.34 10.63
CA ILE A 131 -7.29 14.80 10.83
C ILE A 131 -5.89 15.35 10.53
N HIS A 132 -4.85 14.71 11.06
CA HIS A 132 -3.47 15.11 10.80
C HIS A 132 -3.12 15.12 9.31
N PHE A 133 -3.41 14.02 8.59
CA PHE A 133 -3.06 13.93 7.16
C PHE A 133 -3.96 14.79 6.26
N GLN A 134 -5.20 15.09 6.68
CA GLN A 134 -6.06 16.06 5.99
C GLN A 134 -5.48 17.47 6.08
N GLY A 135 -4.99 17.89 7.25
CA GLY A 135 -4.29 19.18 7.40
C GLY A 135 -3.10 19.31 6.45
N LEU A 136 -2.26 18.26 6.35
CA LEU A 136 -1.14 18.27 5.40
C LEU A 136 -1.56 18.34 3.93
N LEU A 137 -2.76 17.89 3.59
CA LEU A 137 -3.27 17.96 2.22
C LEU A 137 -3.83 19.34 1.88
N GLU A 138 -4.33 20.09 2.88
CA GLU A 138 -4.89 21.44 2.73
C GLU A 138 -3.81 22.52 2.74
N ASP A 139 -2.70 22.31 3.43
CA ASP A 139 -1.59 23.26 3.57
C ASP A 139 -0.66 23.31 2.35
N GLU A 140 -0.85 22.47 1.33
CA GLU A 140 -0.07 22.38 0.09
C GLU A 140 -0.83 22.89 -1.16
#